data_5265e97409e8083e6cf2afbc7a526bde
#
_entry.id   5265e97409e8083e6cf2afbc7a526bde
#
_cell.length_a   1.000
_cell.length_b   1.000
_cell.length_c   1.000
_cell.angle_alpha   90.00
_cell.angle_beta   90.00
_cell.angle_gamma   90.00
#
_symmetry.space_group_name_H-M   'P 1'
#
loop_
_entity.id
_entity.type
_entity.pdbx_description
1 polymer ?
#
loop_
_entity_poly.entity_id
_entity_poly.type
_entity_poly.pdbx_seq_one_letter_code
_entity_poly.pdbx_strand_id
1 'polypeptide(L)'
;MHSDLTDSVHIAYSGNYQKGRSGYKVCKITPHQMAGKLTGTQCAVNIFGKPGRKASANYCIGYQGDIVCNVEEENRAYTSSSKWNDCQAITIEVSNSRNGSDEITTESWNSLVNLCVDICRRYDFKLVYDGTKNGTLTTHDMYANTNCPGKFIKSRLKELVITVNSRLGEEIPKEEDFEVAKTYKNGSTPEPVYADTTLKTKTGSLDKYEVCECLAIVNGVFLVKYKVNNSTAYKTGFVKYSGGVK
;
A
#
# COMPACT_ATOMS: atom_id res chain seq x y z
N MET A 1 -4.91 1.68 -18.82
CA MET A 1 -3.66 1.77 -18.01
C MET A 1 -4.00 1.49 -16.55
N HIS A 2 -3.18 0.73 -15.84
CA HIS A 2 -3.28 0.45 -14.40
C HIS A 2 -1.89 0.34 -13.79
N SER A 3 -1.82 0.25 -12.47
CA SER A 3 -0.59 0.06 -11.70
C SER A 3 0.04 -1.31 -11.97
N ASP A 4 1.38 -1.36 -12.02
CA ASP A 4 2.14 -2.61 -12.10
C ASP A 4 2.04 -3.46 -10.82
N LEU A 5 1.52 -2.87 -9.74
CA LEU A 5 1.20 -3.59 -8.48
C LEU A 5 -0.08 -4.41 -8.56
N THR A 6 -0.75 -4.44 -9.72
CA THR A 6 -2.02 -5.14 -9.90
C THR A 6 -1.81 -6.64 -10.07
N ASP A 7 -2.38 -7.44 -9.17
CA ASP A 7 -2.30 -8.92 -9.24
C ASP A 7 -3.19 -9.49 -10.34
N SER A 8 -4.34 -8.85 -10.61
CA SER A 8 -5.26 -9.28 -11.66
C SER A 8 -6.17 -8.14 -12.14
N VAL A 9 -6.76 -8.32 -13.32
CA VAL A 9 -7.66 -7.34 -13.96
C VAL A 9 -9.02 -7.99 -14.18
N HIS A 10 -10.06 -7.42 -13.53
CA HIS A 10 -11.45 -7.84 -13.68
C HIS A 10 -12.33 -6.61 -13.88
N ILE A 11 -12.49 -6.23 -15.16
CA ILE A 11 -13.18 -4.99 -15.51
C ILE A 11 -14.66 -5.07 -15.15
N ALA A 12 -15.14 -4.02 -14.49
CA ALA A 12 -16.55 -3.85 -14.13
C ALA A 12 -17.47 -3.93 -15.35
N TYR A 13 -18.73 -4.31 -15.13
CA TYR A 13 -19.73 -4.24 -16.19
C TYR A 13 -19.76 -2.84 -16.83
N SER A 14 -19.86 -2.76 -18.16
CA SER A 14 -19.70 -1.52 -18.93
C SER A 14 -20.67 -0.40 -18.54
N GLY A 15 -21.82 -0.73 -17.95
CA GLY A 15 -22.78 0.24 -17.42
C GLY A 15 -22.47 0.74 -16.01
N ASN A 16 -21.41 0.23 -15.36
CA ASN A 16 -21.01 0.57 -13.99
C ASN A 16 -19.85 1.57 -13.91
N TYR A 17 -19.33 2.03 -15.03
CA TYR A 17 -18.32 3.07 -15.14
C TYR A 17 -18.52 3.89 -16.41
N GLN A 18 -17.79 5.00 -16.54
CA GLN A 18 -17.80 5.86 -17.74
C GLN A 18 -16.44 5.76 -18.43
N LYS A 19 -16.46 5.59 -19.76
CA LYS A 19 -15.25 5.74 -20.58
C LYS A 19 -14.74 7.18 -20.53
N GLY A 20 -13.44 7.33 -20.29
CA GLY A 20 -12.79 8.62 -20.13
C GLY A 20 -13.17 9.35 -18.82
N ARG A 21 -12.55 10.47 -18.58
CA ARG A 21 -12.70 11.31 -17.38
C ARG A 21 -13.28 12.69 -17.65
N SER A 22 -14.06 12.84 -18.73
CA SER A 22 -14.68 14.12 -19.11
C SER A 22 -13.69 15.29 -19.22
N GLY A 23 -12.45 15.04 -19.65
CA GLY A 23 -11.39 16.07 -19.79
C GLY A 23 -10.62 16.39 -18.50
N TYR A 24 -11.00 15.81 -17.36
CA TYR A 24 -10.27 15.99 -16.11
C TYR A 24 -9.00 15.12 -16.06
N LYS A 25 -7.95 15.68 -15.44
CA LYS A 25 -6.73 14.94 -15.08
C LYS A 25 -6.89 14.24 -13.73
N VAL A 26 -6.20 13.11 -13.57
CA VAL A 26 -6.07 12.46 -12.26
C VAL A 26 -5.16 13.32 -11.38
N CYS A 27 -5.64 13.70 -10.21
CA CYS A 27 -4.90 14.47 -9.21
C CYS A 27 -5.38 14.20 -7.78
N LYS A 28 -6.22 13.16 -7.59
CA LYS A 28 -6.78 12.79 -6.28
C LYS A 28 -6.78 11.29 -6.08
N ILE A 29 -6.80 10.89 -4.83
CA ILE A 29 -7.10 9.51 -4.39
C ILE A 29 -8.27 9.57 -3.42
N THR A 30 -9.20 8.62 -3.56
CA THR A 30 -10.34 8.49 -2.64
C THR A 30 -10.43 7.02 -2.20
N PRO A 31 -9.94 6.68 -0.98
CA PRO A 31 -10.13 5.35 -0.41
C PRO A 31 -11.57 5.18 0.08
N HIS A 32 -12.07 3.96 -0.09
CA HIS A 32 -13.38 3.49 0.36
C HIS A 32 -13.22 2.20 1.17
N GLN A 33 -14.27 1.77 1.89
CA GLN A 33 -14.35 0.43 2.48
C GLN A 33 -15.41 -0.39 1.76
N MET A 34 -15.14 -1.68 1.57
CA MET A 34 -16.09 -2.63 0.94
C MET A 34 -17.29 -2.95 1.83
N ALA A 35 -17.28 -2.53 3.10
CA ALA A 35 -18.26 -2.90 4.14
C ALA A 35 -18.41 -4.42 4.33
N GLY A 36 -17.38 -5.19 4.03
CA GLY A 36 -17.34 -6.64 4.17
C GLY A 36 -15.96 -7.22 3.96
N LYS A 37 -15.73 -8.46 4.40
CA LYS A 37 -14.50 -9.20 4.19
C LYS A 37 -14.54 -9.92 2.83
N LEU A 38 -13.84 -9.38 1.84
CA LEU A 38 -13.79 -9.90 0.48
C LEU A 38 -12.35 -9.94 -0.03
N THR A 39 -12.05 -10.82 -0.98
CA THR A 39 -10.87 -10.64 -1.83
C THR A 39 -11.13 -9.53 -2.85
N GLY A 40 -10.07 -8.95 -3.43
CA GLY A 40 -10.21 -7.96 -4.49
C GLY A 40 -11.02 -8.52 -5.68
N THR A 41 -10.75 -9.77 -6.06
CA THR A 41 -11.51 -10.46 -7.12
C THR A 41 -12.97 -10.64 -6.77
N GLN A 42 -13.32 -11.02 -5.52
CA GLN A 42 -14.73 -11.14 -5.13
C GLN A 42 -15.46 -9.80 -5.22
N CYS A 43 -14.82 -8.70 -4.83
CA CYS A 43 -15.39 -7.36 -4.98
C CYS A 43 -15.57 -7.00 -6.47
N ALA A 44 -14.51 -7.15 -7.26
CA ALA A 44 -14.52 -6.79 -8.67
C ALA A 44 -15.56 -7.58 -9.48
N VAL A 45 -15.63 -8.91 -9.30
CA VAL A 45 -16.49 -9.80 -10.09
C VAL A 45 -17.91 -9.85 -9.53
N ASN A 46 -18.06 -10.11 -8.21
CA ASN A 46 -19.37 -10.41 -7.63
C ASN A 46 -20.19 -9.16 -7.28
N ILE A 47 -19.53 -8.00 -7.12
CA ILE A 47 -20.20 -6.74 -6.81
C ILE A 47 -20.23 -5.84 -8.06
N PHE A 48 -19.09 -5.45 -8.60
CA PHE A 48 -18.99 -4.46 -9.66
C PHE A 48 -19.09 -5.05 -11.07
N GLY A 49 -18.85 -6.36 -11.25
CA GLY A 49 -19.07 -7.08 -12.50
C GLY A 49 -20.54 -7.30 -12.84
N LYS A 50 -21.48 -7.09 -11.90
CA LYS A 50 -22.90 -7.35 -12.12
C LYS A 50 -23.58 -6.22 -12.88
N PRO A 51 -24.39 -6.52 -13.93
CA PRO A 51 -25.22 -5.54 -14.60
C PRO A 51 -26.13 -4.77 -13.62
N GLY A 52 -26.30 -3.47 -13.88
CA GLY A 52 -27.22 -2.64 -13.08
C GLY A 52 -26.75 -2.21 -11.70
N ARG A 53 -25.53 -2.59 -11.28
CA ARG A 53 -24.96 -2.17 -9.99
C ARG A 53 -24.79 -0.65 -9.89
N LYS A 54 -24.50 0.02 -11.01
CA LYS A 54 -24.28 1.48 -11.09
C LYS A 54 -23.20 2.00 -10.12
N ALA A 55 -22.25 1.13 -9.76
CA ALA A 55 -21.10 1.46 -8.93
C ALA A 55 -19.88 0.62 -9.35
N SER A 56 -18.70 1.16 -9.12
CA SER A 56 -17.40 0.52 -9.37
C SER A 56 -16.31 1.30 -8.64
N ALA A 57 -15.08 0.78 -8.63
CA ALA A 57 -13.87 1.47 -8.20
C ALA A 57 -12.77 1.28 -9.24
N ASN A 58 -11.74 2.11 -9.25
CA ASN A 58 -10.57 1.83 -10.10
C ASN A 58 -9.85 0.57 -9.59
N TYR A 59 -9.70 0.44 -8.27
CA TYR A 59 -9.07 -0.71 -7.65
C TYR A 59 -9.91 -1.29 -6.52
N CYS A 60 -9.78 -2.61 -6.34
CA CYS A 60 -10.28 -3.36 -5.21
C CYS A 60 -9.11 -4.03 -4.50
N ILE A 61 -8.87 -3.69 -3.22
CA ILE A 61 -7.85 -4.32 -2.38
C ILE A 61 -8.54 -5.31 -1.44
N GLY A 62 -8.22 -6.60 -1.57
CA GLY A 62 -8.76 -7.67 -0.75
C GLY A 62 -8.16 -7.70 0.66
N TYR A 63 -8.77 -8.51 1.56
CA TYR A 63 -8.31 -8.64 2.94
C TYR A 63 -6.93 -9.32 3.08
N GLN A 64 -6.42 -9.95 2.03
CA GLN A 64 -5.07 -10.54 1.94
C GLN A 64 -4.06 -9.58 1.32
N GLY A 65 -4.50 -8.37 0.93
CA GLY A 65 -3.66 -7.36 0.28
C GLY A 65 -3.63 -7.47 -1.24
N ASP A 66 -4.37 -8.40 -1.83
CA ASP A 66 -4.49 -8.57 -3.28
C ASP A 66 -5.09 -7.32 -3.93
N ILE A 67 -4.43 -6.81 -4.98
CA ILE A 67 -4.83 -5.60 -5.72
C ILE A 67 -5.43 -6.00 -7.06
N VAL A 68 -6.67 -5.64 -7.29
CA VAL A 68 -7.41 -5.93 -8.52
C VAL A 68 -7.79 -4.64 -9.22
N CYS A 69 -7.40 -4.48 -10.50
CA CYS A 69 -7.91 -3.42 -11.34
C CYS A 69 -9.34 -3.76 -11.77
N ASN A 70 -10.28 -2.87 -11.45
CA ASN A 70 -11.69 -3.05 -11.78
C ASN A 70 -12.20 -2.01 -12.81
N VAL A 71 -11.64 -0.81 -12.81
CA VAL A 71 -11.82 0.19 -13.86
C VAL A 71 -10.46 0.80 -14.18
N GLU A 72 -10.04 0.68 -15.44
CA GLU A 72 -8.79 1.29 -15.92
C GLU A 72 -8.72 2.76 -15.56
N GLU A 73 -7.52 3.26 -15.22
CA GLU A 73 -7.32 4.61 -14.68
C GLU A 73 -7.68 5.76 -15.65
N GLU A 74 -7.65 5.53 -16.95
CA GLU A 74 -8.14 6.50 -17.93
C GLU A 74 -9.67 6.65 -17.92
N ASN A 75 -10.38 5.77 -17.20
CA ASN A 75 -11.83 5.77 -17.10
C ASN A 75 -12.30 6.21 -15.72
N ARG A 76 -13.49 6.79 -15.66
CA ARG A 76 -14.12 7.20 -14.41
C ARG A 76 -14.87 6.04 -13.78
N ALA A 77 -14.49 5.60 -12.61
CA ALA A 77 -15.31 4.72 -11.80
C ALA A 77 -16.52 5.48 -11.17
N TYR A 78 -17.57 4.78 -10.83
CA TYR A 78 -18.74 5.34 -10.11
C TYR A 78 -18.64 4.97 -8.64
N THR A 79 -17.96 5.79 -7.83
CA THR A 79 -17.61 5.40 -6.47
C THR A 79 -18.09 6.39 -5.40
N SER A 80 -17.75 7.68 -5.53
CA SER A 80 -17.96 8.66 -4.45
C SER A 80 -19.31 9.39 -4.51
N SER A 81 -20.23 8.99 -5.38
CA SER A 81 -21.48 9.72 -5.68
C SER A 81 -21.26 11.14 -6.22
N SER A 82 -20.03 11.49 -6.59
CA SER A 82 -19.65 12.79 -7.15
C SER A 82 -18.94 12.60 -8.48
N LYS A 83 -19.60 12.98 -9.59
CA LYS A 83 -18.98 12.95 -10.91
C LYS A 83 -17.69 13.78 -10.93
N TRP A 84 -17.71 14.95 -10.28
CA TRP A 84 -16.57 15.85 -10.23
C TRP A 84 -15.35 15.18 -9.54
N ASN A 85 -15.57 14.55 -8.38
CA ASN A 85 -14.49 13.83 -7.69
C ASN A 85 -14.03 12.62 -8.49
N ASP A 86 -14.96 11.75 -8.89
CA ASP A 86 -14.65 10.49 -9.58
C ASP A 86 -13.92 10.71 -10.92
N CYS A 87 -14.11 11.87 -11.57
CA CYS A 87 -13.33 12.24 -12.75
C CYS A 87 -11.88 12.62 -12.45
N GLN A 88 -11.57 13.05 -11.24
CA GLN A 88 -10.23 13.47 -10.83
C GLN A 88 -9.53 12.46 -9.92
N ALA A 89 -10.27 11.55 -9.31
CA ALA A 89 -9.75 10.62 -8.33
C ALA A 89 -9.51 9.22 -8.92
N ILE A 90 -8.42 8.59 -8.49
CA ILE A 90 -8.35 7.14 -8.48
C ILE A 90 -9.04 6.68 -7.19
N THR A 91 -10.08 5.88 -7.35
CA THR A 91 -10.90 5.39 -6.24
C THR A 91 -10.52 3.95 -5.90
N ILE A 92 -10.40 3.65 -4.61
CA ILE A 92 -9.85 2.38 -4.12
C ILE A 92 -10.78 1.81 -3.06
N GLU A 93 -11.41 0.69 -3.34
CA GLU A 93 -12.19 -0.07 -2.36
C GLU A 93 -11.27 -1.01 -1.57
N VAL A 94 -11.31 -0.93 -0.25
CA VAL A 94 -10.48 -1.73 0.65
C VAL A 94 -11.36 -2.65 1.48
N SER A 95 -11.01 -3.93 1.52
CA SER A 95 -11.73 -4.94 2.27
C SER A 95 -11.59 -4.75 3.78
N ASN A 96 -12.68 -4.98 4.49
CA ASN A 96 -12.63 -5.07 5.95
C ASN A 96 -11.98 -6.40 6.40
N SER A 97 -11.38 -6.40 7.59
CA SER A 97 -10.74 -7.59 8.18
C SER A 97 -11.75 -8.70 8.51
N ARG A 98 -12.99 -8.31 8.81
CA ARG A 98 -14.15 -9.18 9.07
C ARG A 98 -15.45 -8.46 8.72
N ASN A 99 -16.50 -9.23 8.50
CA ASN A 99 -17.83 -8.67 8.30
C ASN A 99 -18.32 -7.91 9.55
N GLY A 100 -18.92 -6.75 9.32
CA GLY A 100 -19.45 -5.90 10.41
C GLY A 100 -18.38 -5.11 11.19
N SER A 101 -17.12 -5.10 10.71
CA SER A 101 -16.04 -4.27 11.26
C SER A 101 -15.67 -3.17 10.29
N ASP A 102 -15.19 -2.04 10.82
CA ASP A 102 -14.55 -0.99 10.02
C ASP A 102 -13.03 -1.21 9.87
N GLU A 103 -12.46 -2.15 10.62
CA GLU A 103 -11.03 -2.45 10.57
C GLU A 103 -10.64 -3.11 9.25
N ILE A 104 -9.44 -2.82 8.78
CA ILE A 104 -8.81 -3.51 7.66
C ILE A 104 -7.58 -4.27 8.15
N THR A 105 -7.09 -5.24 7.37
CA THR A 105 -5.89 -5.99 7.71
C THR A 105 -4.62 -5.14 7.49
N THR A 106 -3.51 -5.58 8.08
CA THR A 106 -2.19 -4.97 7.83
C THR A 106 -1.79 -5.11 6.37
N GLU A 107 -2.10 -6.25 5.76
CA GLU A 107 -1.84 -6.54 4.35
C GLU A 107 -2.60 -5.56 3.45
N SER A 108 -3.91 -5.36 3.69
CA SER A 108 -4.72 -4.39 2.94
C SER A 108 -4.22 -2.95 3.12
N TRP A 109 -3.78 -2.59 4.35
CA TRP A 109 -3.22 -1.27 4.62
C TRP A 109 -1.91 -1.04 3.86
N ASN A 110 -1.01 -2.02 3.87
CA ASN A 110 0.27 -1.94 3.16
C ASN A 110 0.05 -1.83 1.65
N SER A 111 -0.88 -2.61 1.10
CA SER A 111 -1.25 -2.52 -0.31
C SER A 111 -1.86 -1.16 -0.66
N LEU A 112 -2.72 -0.59 0.20
CA LEU A 112 -3.25 0.76 0.02
C LEU A 112 -2.13 1.81 -0.02
N VAL A 113 -1.19 1.75 0.92
CA VAL A 113 -0.03 2.66 0.96
C VAL A 113 0.81 2.53 -0.31
N ASN A 114 1.17 1.30 -0.71
CA ASN A 114 1.99 1.05 -1.89
C ASN A 114 1.31 1.56 -3.17
N LEU A 115 0.02 1.27 -3.33
CA LEU A 115 -0.76 1.72 -4.48
C LEU A 115 -0.89 3.26 -4.51
N CYS A 116 -1.08 3.92 -3.36
CA CYS A 116 -1.09 5.37 -3.28
C CYS A 116 0.26 5.99 -3.68
N VAL A 117 1.38 5.40 -3.27
CA VAL A 117 2.73 5.84 -3.68
C VAL A 117 2.90 5.73 -5.19
N ASP A 118 2.54 4.59 -5.78
CA ASP A 118 2.62 4.35 -7.21
C ASP A 118 1.78 5.36 -8.01
N ILE A 119 0.51 5.55 -7.64
CA ILE A 119 -0.39 6.52 -8.27
C ILE A 119 0.19 7.93 -8.18
N CYS A 120 0.61 8.36 -6.98
CA CYS A 120 1.16 9.70 -6.77
C CYS A 120 2.41 9.95 -7.62
N ARG A 121 3.29 8.94 -7.79
CA ARG A 121 4.47 9.03 -8.66
C ARG A 121 4.08 9.16 -10.14
N ARG A 122 3.21 8.27 -10.62
CA ARG A 122 2.82 8.25 -12.04
C ARG A 122 2.05 9.50 -12.49
N TYR A 123 1.29 10.11 -11.57
CA TYR A 123 0.50 11.30 -11.85
C TYR A 123 1.11 12.60 -11.29
N ASP A 124 2.31 12.54 -10.72
CA ASP A 124 3.10 13.68 -10.21
C ASP A 124 2.34 14.58 -9.24
N PHE A 125 1.81 13.99 -8.16
CA PHE A 125 1.22 14.77 -7.07
C PHE A 125 1.50 14.17 -5.70
N LYS A 126 1.41 15.00 -4.65
CA LYS A 126 1.52 14.59 -3.25
C LYS A 126 0.14 14.48 -2.61
N LEU A 127 0.02 13.60 -1.61
CA LEU A 127 -1.20 13.54 -0.81
C LEU A 127 -1.30 14.76 0.12
N VAL A 128 -2.47 15.39 0.11
CA VAL A 128 -2.88 16.45 1.04
C VAL A 128 -4.25 16.10 1.58
N TYR A 129 -4.36 15.92 2.89
CA TYR A 129 -5.63 15.74 3.58
C TYR A 129 -5.87 16.95 4.50
N ASP A 130 -6.73 17.86 4.06
CA ASP A 130 -7.10 19.08 4.75
C ASP A 130 -8.53 19.03 5.34
N GLY A 131 -9.18 17.88 5.24
CA GLY A 131 -10.57 17.69 5.67
C GLY A 131 -11.61 18.29 4.72
N THR A 132 -11.19 18.79 3.55
CA THR A 132 -12.06 19.39 2.54
C THR A 132 -11.99 18.66 1.19
N LYS A 133 -12.88 19.06 0.28
CA LYS A 133 -12.88 18.55 -1.10
C LYS A 133 -11.71 19.09 -1.95
N ASN A 134 -10.95 20.05 -1.45
CA ASN A 134 -9.80 20.64 -2.17
C ASN A 134 -8.52 19.84 -2.02
N GLY A 135 -8.39 19.03 -0.97
CA GLY A 135 -7.27 18.10 -0.81
C GLY A 135 -7.14 17.11 -1.95
N THR A 136 -5.95 16.53 -2.12
CA THR A 136 -5.70 15.45 -3.08
C THR A 136 -6.05 14.07 -2.52
N LEU A 137 -6.18 13.94 -1.19
CA LEU A 137 -6.76 12.80 -0.50
C LEU A 137 -8.14 13.18 0.01
N THR A 138 -9.18 12.56 -0.53
CA THR A 138 -10.57 12.83 -0.17
C THR A 138 -11.28 11.56 0.28
N THR A 139 -12.45 11.69 0.88
CA THR A 139 -13.24 10.56 1.36
C THR A 139 -14.68 10.63 0.84
N HIS A 140 -15.35 9.48 0.77
CA HIS A 140 -16.71 9.39 0.23
C HIS A 140 -17.71 10.27 1.01
N ASP A 141 -17.59 10.33 2.33
CA ASP A 141 -18.47 11.14 3.17
C ASP A 141 -18.33 12.67 2.98
N MET A 142 -17.31 13.13 2.27
CA MET A 142 -17.24 14.53 1.82
C MET A 142 -18.25 14.82 0.70
N TYR A 143 -18.78 13.80 0.03
CA TYR A 143 -19.62 13.93 -1.17
C TYR A 143 -21.03 13.38 -0.98
N ALA A 144 -21.23 12.47 -0.04
CA ALA A 144 -22.50 11.81 0.25
C ALA A 144 -22.67 11.57 1.75
N ASN A 145 -23.90 11.42 2.21
CA ASN A 145 -24.18 11.01 3.59
C ASN A 145 -23.93 9.50 3.74
N THR A 146 -22.74 9.12 4.19
CA THR A 146 -22.29 7.74 4.32
C THR A 146 -21.24 7.61 5.42
N ASN A 147 -21.07 6.40 5.96
CA ASN A 147 -20.00 6.08 6.90
C ASN A 147 -18.68 5.73 6.20
N CYS A 148 -18.68 5.53 4.86
CA CYS A 148 -17.48 5.24 4.09
C CYS A 148 -16.47 6.41 4.16
N PRO A 149 -15.18 6.15 4.35
CA PRO A 149 -14.46 4.86 4.31
C PRO A 149 -14.37 4.12 5.66
N GLY A 150 -15.22 4.42 6.63
CA GLY A 150 -15.22 3.83 7.96
C GLY A 150 -14.26 4.52 8.93
N LYS A 151 -14.48 4.31 10.23
CA LYS A 151 -13.72 4.99 11.30
C LYS A 151 -12.23 4.64 11.25
N PHE A 152 -11.89 3.40 10.92
CA PHE A 152 -10.50 2.93 10.91
C PHE A 152 -9.67 3.69 9.85
N ILE A 153 -10.10 3.69 8.59
CA ILE A 153 -9.38 4.42 7.52
C ILE A 153 -9.36 5.91 7.82
N LYS A 154 -10.49 6.50 8.26
CA LYS A 154 -10.58 7.92 8.60
C LYS A 154 -9.58 8.34 9.68
N SER A 155 -9.41 7.56 10.73
CA SER A 155 -8.48 7.88 11.81
C SER A 155 -7.01 7.86 11.37
N ARG A 156 -6.71 7.17 10.26
CA ARG A 156 -5.35 6.97 9.74
C ARG A 156 -5.03 7.78 8.46
N LEU A 157 -5.91 8.67 8.00
CA LEU A 157 -5.66 9.45 6.78
C LEU A 157 -4.41 10.33 6.89
N LYS A 158 -4.14 10.91 8.06
CA LYS A 158 -2.90 11.67 8.30
C LYS A 158 -1.65 10.78 8.24
N GLU A 159 -1.74 9.58 8.80
CA GLU A 159 -0.67 8.57 8.70
C GLU A 159 -0.44 8.16 7.24
N LEU A 160 -1.51 7.94 6.47
CA LEU A 160 -1.41 7.65 5.04
C LEU A 160 -0.68 8.78 4.29
N VAL A 161 -1.04 10.05 4.53
CA VAL A 161 -0.36 11.21 3.94
C VAL A 161 1.12 11.22 4.27
N ILE A 162 1.48 11.09 5.54
CA ILE A 162 2.88 11.11 5.99
C ILE A 162 3.66 9.97 5.33
N THR A 163 3.12 8.75 5.40
CA THR A 163 3.81 7.55 4.89
C THR A 163 3.98 7.60 3.37
N VAL A 164 2.95 7.99 2.63
CA VAL A 164 3.03 8.10 1.17
C VAL A 164 4.01 9.20 0.76
N ASN A 165 3.87 10.39 1.34
CA ASN A 165 4.70 11.53 0.95
C ASN A 165 6.18 11.38 1.34
N SER A 166 6.49 10.69 2.44
CA SER A 166 7.88 10.36 2.77
C SER A 166 8.50 9.45 1.71
N ARG A 167 7.75 8.46 1.21
CA ARG A 167 8.22 7.55 0.16
C ARG A 167 8.30 8.17 -1.23
N LEU A 168 7.60 9.29 -1.49
CA LEU A 168 7.71 10.01 -2.76
C LEU A 168 9.05 10.75 -2.93
N GLY A 169 9.68 11.15 -1.81
CA GLY A 169 11.03 11.73 -1.80
C GLY A 169 12.15 10.70 -1.88
N GLU A 170 11.85 9.41 -1.72
CA GLU A 170 12.81 8.33 -1.91
C GLU A 170 12.86 8.01 -3.41
N GLU A 171 14.04 8.11 -4.03
CA GLU A 171 14.25 7.51 -5.35
C GLU A 171 13.90 6.02 -5.25
N ILE A 172 13.06 5.51 -6.17
CA ILE A 172 12.93 4.07 -6.30
C ILE A 172 14.30 3.62 -6.83
N PRO A 173 15.06 2.81 -6.09
CA PRO A 173 16.21 2.16 -6.70
C PRO A 173 15.64 1.39 -7.89
N LYS A 174 16.12 1.69 -9.10
CA LYS A 174 15.80 0.88 -10.28
C LYS A 174 16.22 -0.54 -9.95
N GLU A 175 15.49 -1.54 -10.46
CA GLU A 175 15.80 -2.96 -10.22
C GLU A 175 17.27 -3.32 -10.49
N GLU A 176 17.97 -2.49 -11.29
CA GLU A 176 19.39 -2.54 -11.59
C GLU A 176 20.30 -1.96 -10.49
N ASP A 177 19.76 -1.17 -9.53
CA ASP A 177 20.51 -0.55 -8.42
C ASP A 177 20.41 -1.39 -7.13
N PHE A 178 19.70 -2.51 -7.13
CA PHE A 178 19.78 -3.52 -6.08
C PHE A 178 21.08 -4.34 -6.24
N GLU A 179 22.22 -3.74 -6.03
CA GLU A 179 23.30 -4.48 -5.43
C GLU A 179 22.83 -4.86 -4.03
N VAL A 180 22.15 -6.02 -3.92
CA VAL A 180 21.98 -6.68 -2.62
C VAL A 180 23.39 -6.80 -2.09
N ALA A 181 23.72 -6.02 -1.06
CA ALA A 181 25.00 -6.16 -0.38
C ALA A 181 25.04 -7.62 0.09
N LYS A 182 25.79 -8.46 -0.64
CA LYS A 182 25.84 -9.91 -0.38
C LYS A 182 26.36 -10.22 1.00
N THR A 183 26.98 -9.25 1.65
CA THR A 183 27.54 -9.38 2.99
C THR A 183 27.28 -8.10 3.80
N TYR A 184 26.87 -8.31 5.04
CA TYR A 184 26.82 -7.29 6.09
C TYR A 184 27.97 -7.54 7.05
N LYS A 185 28.73 -6.52 7.42
CA LYS A 185 29.79 -6.59 8.42
C LYS A 185 29.43 -5.68 9.59
N ASN A 186 29.29 -6.28 10.78
CA ASN A 186 29.03 -5.55 12.00
C ASN A 186 30.21 -4.65 12.38
N GLY A 187 29.93 -3.56 13.11
CA GLY A 187 30.91 -2.62 13.62
C GLY A 187 31.74 -3.15 14.81
N SER A 188 32.37 -2.24 15.53
CA SER A 188 33.24 -2.56 16.67
C SER A 188 32.52 -2.95 17.96
N THR A 189 31.19 -2.88 17.99
CA THR A 189 30.34 -3.26 19.11
C THR A 189 29.36 -4.34 18.70
N PRO A 190 28.97 -5.26 19.62
CA PRO A 190 27.90 -6.21 19.35
C PRO A 190 26.60 -5.49 18.98
N GLU A 191 25.89 -6.00 17.99
CA GLU A 191 24.64 -5.42 17.50
C GLU A 191 23.47 -6.36 17.76
N PRO A 192 22.34 -5.86 18.33
CA PRO A 192 21.17 -6.68 18.55
C PRO A 192 20.48 -7.05 17.24
N VAL A 193 19.99 -8.30 17.16
CA VAL A 193 19.18 -8.83 16.07
C VAL A 193 17.73 -8.94 16.56
N TYR A 194 16.79 -8.53 15.72
CA TYR A 194 15.38 -8.42 16.06
C TYR A 194 14.50 -9.34 15.20
N ALA A 195 13.30 -9.64 15.69
CA ALA A 195 12.34 -10.50 15.01
C ALA A 195 11.76 -9.87 13.75
N ASP A 196 11.60 -8.54 13.74
CA ASP A 196 10.93 -7.79 12.70
C ASP A 196 11.53 -6.38 12.53
N THR A 197 11.04 -5.65 11.54
CA THR A 197 11.49 -4.29 11.19
C THR A 197 11.14 -3.23 12.22
N THR A 198 10.31 -3.53 13.24
CA THR A 198 9.99 -2.58 14.32
C THR A 198 11.12 -2.46 15.34
N LEU A 199 12.09 -3.40 15.31
CA LEU A 199 13.27 -3.45 16.19
C LEU A 199 12.90 -3.47 17.69
N LYS A 200 11.77 -4.09 18.05
CA LYS A 200 11.30 -4.15 19.44
C LYS A 200 11.65 -5.48 20.13
N THR A 201 11.50 -6.59 19.43
CA THR A 201 11.70 -7.92 19.99
C THR A 201 13.06 -8.46 19.62
N LYS A 202 14.02 -8.41 20.56
CA LYS A 202 15.37 -8.95 20.37
C LYS A 202 15.35 -10.48 20.31
N THR A 203 15.97 -11.06 19.28
CA THR A 203 16.07 -12.52 19.06
C THR A 203 17.49 -13.05 19.06
N GLY A 204 18.49 -12.16 19.01
CA GLY A 204 19.90 -12.53 18.99
C GLY A 204 20.82 -11.33 19.03
N SER A 205 22.08 -11.55 18.70
CA SER A 205 23.11 -10.52 18.59
C SER A 205 24.14 -10.96 17.56
N LEU A 206 24.67 -10.01 16.80
CA LEU A 206 25.90 -10.16 16.03
C LEU A 206 27.09 -9.77 16.90
N ASP A 207 28.18 -10.52 16.80
CA ASP A 207 29.42 -10.17 17.46
C ASP A 207 30.12 -8.99 16.75
N LYS A 208 31.05 -8.35 17.43
CA LYS A 208 31.87 -7.30 16.80
C LYS A 208 32.60 -7.84 15.59
N TYR A 209 32.54 -7.07 14.50
CA TYR A 209 33.16 -7.41 13.22
C TYR A 209 32.64 -8.70 12.56
N GLU A 210 31.55 -9.28 13.07
CA GLU A 210 30.92 -10.44 12.46
C GLU A 210 30.47 -10.12 11.04
N VAL A 211 30.74 -11.05 10.11
CA VAL A 211 30.28 -10.98 8.72
C VAL A 211 29.14 -11.98 8.52
N CYS A 212 28.04 -11.51 8.02
CA CYS A 212 26.87 -12.34 7.73
C CYS A 212 26.31 -12.06 6.33
N GLU A 213 25.45 -12.95 5.84
CA GLU A 213 24.79 -12.79 4.56
C GLU A 213 23.65 -11.75 4.72
N CYS A 214 23.64 -10.72 3.85
CA CYS A 214 22.52 -9.79 3.75
C CYS A 214 21.50 -10.35 2.75
N LEU A 215 20.29 -10.66 3.21
CA LEU A 215 19.24 -11.26 2.38
C LEU A 215 18.33 -10.21 1.76
N ALA A 216 18.09 -9.10 2.46
CA ALA A 216 17.23 -8.01 1.99
C ALA A 216 17.43 -6.74 2.83
N ILE A 217 17.02 -5.60 2.28
CA ILE A 217 16.85 -4.35 3.02
C ILE A 217 15.35 -4.05 3.03
N VAL A 218 14.78 -3.91 4.23
CA VAL A 218 13.34 -3.68 4.41
C VAL A 218 13.15 -2.47 5.34
N ASN A 219 12.52 -1.42 4.84
CA ASN A 219 12.27 -0.19 5.62
C ASN A 219 13.54 0.40 6.29
N GLY A 220 14.69 0.34 5.60
CA GLY A 220 15.96 0.86 6.12
C GLY A 220 16.63 0.00 7.20
N VAL A 221 16.15 -1.22 7.43
CA VAL A 221 16.81 -2.25 8.26
C VAL A 221 17.22 -3.43 7.39
N PHE A 222 18.28 -4.13 7.82
CA PHE A 222 18.87 -5.23 7.09
C PHE A 222 18.31 -6.57 7.61
N LEU A 223 17.77 -7.39 6.73
CA LEU A 223 17.52 -8.79 7.02
C LEU A 223 18.82 -9.57 6.79
N VAL A 224 19.39 -10.10 7.85
CA VAL A 224 20.65 -10.81 7.79
C VAL A 224 20.48 -12.29 8.19
N LYS A 225 21.29 -13.15 7.56
CA LYS A 225 21.45 -14.55 7.96
C LYS A 225 22.82 -14.68 8.61
N TYR A 226 22.82 -15.00 9.88
CA TYR A 226 24.00 -15.05 10.73
C TYR A 226 24.17 -16.41 11.42
N LYS A 227 25.40 -16.72 11.77
CA LYS A 227 25.74 -17.99 12.44
C LYS A 227 25.41 -17.89 13.94
N VAL A 228 24.82 -18.91 14.49
CA VAL A 228 24.63 -19.01 15.93
C VAL A 228 25.95 -19.42 16.58
N ASN A 229 26.43 -18.63 17.56
CA ASN A 229 27.70 -18.90 18.24
C ASN A 229 27.86 -20.36 18.66
N ASN A 230 29.04 -20.92 18.37
CA ASN A 230 29.40 -22.32 18.67
C ASN A 230 28.51 -23.39 18.06
N SER A 231 27.78 -23.08 16.98
CA SER A 231 26.86 -23.97 16.29
C SER A 231 27.11 -23.98 14.79
N THR A 232 26.70 -25.04 14.10
CA THR A 232 26.58 -25.05 12.63
C THR A 232 25.27 -24.45 12.13
N ALA A 233 24.37 -24.05 13.04
CA ALA A 233 23.06 -23.49 12.72
C ALA A 233 23.16 -22.02 12.35
N TYR A 234 22.27 -21.62 11.41
CA TYR A 234 22.06 -20.22 11.01
C TYR A 234 20.67 -19.77 11.46
N LYS A 235 20.56 -18.47 11.78
CA LYS A 235 19.31 -17.79 12.03
C LYS A 235 19.18 -16.59 11.10
N THR A 236 17.97 -16.11 10.91
CA THR A 236 17.68 -14.85 10.24
C THR A 236 17.09 -13.86 11.22
N GLY A 237 17.32 -12.58 10.97
CA GLY A 237 16.73 -11.50 11.78
C GLY A 237 17.10 -10.14 11.25
N PHE A 238 16.51 -9.10 11.82
CA PHE A 238 16.68 -7.74 11.38
C PHE A 238 17.70 -7.01 12.24
N VAL A 239 18.59 -6.24 11.61
CA VAL A 239 19.57 -5.36 12.28
C VAL A 239 19.37 -3.93 11.79
N LYS A 240 19.64 -2.97 12.68
CA LYS A 240 19.62 -1.55 12.31
C LYS A 240 20.86 -1.25 11.48
N TYR A 241 20.70 -0.50 10.38
CA TYR A 241 21.85 -0.06 9.61
C TYR A 241 22.76 0.83 10.46
N SER A 242 23.97 0.40 10.71
CA SER A 242 24.99 1.15 11.47
C SER A 242 26.15 1.65 10.61
N GLY A 243 26.02 1.68 9.28
CA GLY A 243 27.01 2.28 8.37
C GLY A 243 28.16 1.36 7.96
N GLY A 244 28.02 0.05 8.09
CA GLY A 244 29.06 -0.95 7.83
C GLY A 244 28.91 -1.79 6.55
N VAL A 245 28.15 -1.35 5.55
CA VAL A 245 28.06 -2.07 4.26
C VAL A 245 29.17 -1.61 3.33
N LYS A 246 29.99 -2.57 2.89
CA LYS A 246 30.85 -2.45 1.72
C LYS A 246 30.34 -3.36 0.62
#